data_0dd327c93f8d8e215abd1b8dd9840d39
#
_entry.id   0dd327c93f8d8e215abd1b8dd9840d39
#
_cell.length_a   1.000
_cell.length_b   1.000
_cell.length_c   1.000
_cell.angle_alpha   90.00
_cell.angle_beta   90.00
_cell.angle_gamma   90.00
#
_symmetry.space_group_name_H-M   'P 1'
#
loop_
_entity.id
_entity.type
_entity.pdbx_description
1 polymer ?
#
loop_
_entity_poly.entity_id
_entity_poly.type
_entity_poly.pdbx_seq_one_letter_code
_entity_poly.pdbx_strand_id
1 'polypeptide(L)'
;MTSRRTCLLAPLALWGATAPGWAQQRKSLVDPMRLGVDTALLESGLAKALQLGFGRDTGVAVKLIGMPALPLLEGLDRGEIDAALANAPEAEARLEQQGLAHDRRAIATGEFVLVGPAPRGKTRDPAAVAGLRSGVEALTQVRSAALAMPGSVTFLSAADGSGTHAAEQALWRLAKLGPTAPWYQNAKPGSSLIAQARAQGAYALVERGAWAAQGGNPLAVLVEGDPVLAEAVHVMRAFRVNHPAGKIFVAWIAGPKGRRVVAAHRAYRAA
;
A
#
# COMPACT_ATOMS: atom_id res chain seq x y z
N MET A 1 -62.40 -43.98 -49.17
CA MET A 1 -61.29 -44.22 -48.17
C MET A 1 -60.58 -42.93 -48.01
N THR A 2 -60.97 -42.12 -47.01
CA THR A 2 -60.48 -40.78 -46.76
C THR A 2 -59.69 -40.78 -45.45
N SER A 3 -58.35 -40.56 -45.56
CA SER A 3 -57.42 -40.45 -44.41
C SER A 3 -57.39 -39.01 -43.96
N ARG A 4 -57.83 -38.74 -42.75
CA ARG A 4 -57.67 -37.45 -42.06
C ARG A 4 -56.32 -37.36 -41.40
N ARG A 5 -55.42 -36.42 -41.82
CA ARG A 5 -54.20 -36.05 -41.11
C ARG A 5 -54.53 -34.98 -40.07
N THR A 6 -54.42 -35.35 -38.83
CA THR A 6 -54.52 -34.45 -37.68
C THR A 6 -53.16 -33.76 -37.45
N CYS A 7 -53.11 -32.44 -37.64
CA CYS A 7 -51.94 -31.63 -37.26
C CYS A 7 -52.05 -31.30 -35.78
N LEU A 8 -51.07 -31.80 -34.99
CA LEU A 8 -50.88 -31.41 -33.60
C LEU A 8 -50.00 -30.12 -33.57
N LEU A 9 -50.63 -29.03 -33.20
CA LEU A 9 -49.94 -27.78 -32.87
C LEU A 9 -49.45 -27.87 -31.41
N ALA A 10 -48.10 -27.94 -31.22
CA ALA A 10 -47.50 -27.84 -29.92
C ALA A 10 -47.30 -26.35 -29.56
N PRO A 11 -47.65 -25.88 -28.35
CA PRO A 11 -47.36 -24.52 -27.94
C PRO A 11 -45.89 -24.40 -27.57
N LEU A 12 -45.15 -23.51 -28.25
CA LEU A 12 -43.81 -23.04 -27.81
C LEU A 12 -44.00 -22.19 -26.54
N ALA A 13 -43.66 -22.75 -25.40
CA ALA A 13 -43.49 -21.99 -24.16
C ALA A 13 -42.18 -21.21 -24.25
N LEU A 14 -42.25 -19.91 -24.50
CA LEU A 14 -41.13 -18.98 -24.31
C LEU A 14 -40.83 -18.89 -22.80
N TRP A 15 -39.83 -19.62 -22.35
CA TRP A 15 -39.23 -19.35 -21.06
C TRP A 15 -38.36 -18.09 -21.19
N GLY A 16 -38.90 -16.96 -20.77
CA GLY A 16 -38.15 -15.75 -20.53
C GLY A 16 -37.18 -16.00 -19.38
N ALA A 17 -35.94 -16.29 -19.71
CA ALA A 17 -34.85 -16.27 -18.73
C ALA A 17 -34.63 -14.82 -18.28
N THR A 18 -35.29 -14.42 -17.20
CA THR A 18 -34.90 -13.21 -16.45
C THR A 18 -33.55 -13.51 -15.81
N ALA A 19 -32.47 -13.09 -16.49
CA ALA A 19 -31.18 -13.01 -15.85
C ALA A 19 -31.33 -12.16 -14.56
N PRO A 20 -30.92 -12.65 -13.39
CA PRO A 20 -30.93 -11.82 -12.21
C PRO A 20 -29.96 -10.66 -12.49
N GLY A 21 -30.51 -9.50 -12.82
CA GLY A 21 -29.76 -8.26 -12.83
C GLY A 21 -29.18 -8.11 -11.42
N TRP A 22 -27.89 -8.22 -11.29
CA TRP A 22 -27.17 -7.88 -10.06
C TRP A 22 -27.38 -6.39 -9.85
N ALA A 23 -28.52 -6.02 -9.28
CA ALA A 23 -28.77 -4.68 -8.79
C ALA A 23 -27.71 -4.46 -7.70
N GLN A 24 -26.67 -3.73 -8.04
CA GLN A 24 -25.64 -3.33 -7.11
C GLN A 24 -26.34 -2.51 -6.02
N GLN A 25 -26.53 -3.15 -4.87
CA GLN A 25 -27.28 -2.59 -3.75
C GLN A 25 -26.59 -1.28 -3.35
N ARG A 26 -27.28 -0.15 -3.49
CA ARG A 26 -26.75 1.15 -3.11
C ARG A 26 -26.46 1.13 -1.62
N LYS A 27 -25.20 1.28 -1.24
CA LYS A 27 -24.79 1.36 0.15
C LYS A 27 -25.30 2.66 0.77
N SER A 28 -25.61 2.62 2.03
CA SER A 28 -26.07 3.76 2.82
C SER A 28 -24.96 4.22 3.78
N LEU A 29 -25.15 5.39 4.42
CA LEU A 29 -24.24 5.86 5.46
C LEU A 29 -24.29 5.00 6.74
N VAL A 30 -25.28 4.13 6.89
CA VAL A 30 -25.38 3.17 8.00
C VAL A 30 -24.43 2.00 7.79
N ASP A 31 -24.13 1.66 6.53
CA ASP A 31 -23.17 0.60 6.21
C ASP A 31 -21.74 1.09 6.50
N PRO A 32 -20.87 0.24 7.04
CA PRO A 32 -19.46 0.63 7.22
C PRO A 32 -18.79 0.87 5.86
N MET A 33 -18.15 2.04 5.70
CA MET A 33 -17.30 2.32 4.54
C MET A 33 -16.05 1.42 4.59
N ARG A 34 -15.74 0.73 3.50
CA ARG A 34 -14.55 -0.11 3.35
C ARG A 34 -13.39 0.76 2.88
N LEU A 35 -12.45 1.02 3.79
CA LEU A 35 -11.23 1.74 3.51
C LEU A 35 -10.07 0.75 3.34
N GLY A 36 -9.63 0.58 2.11
CA GLY A 36 -8.42 -0.15 1.83
C GLY A 36 -7.19 0.69 2.19
N VAL A 37 -6.17 0.05 2.74
CA VAL A 37 -4.98 0.73 3.25
C VAL A 37 -3.75 -0.08 2.90
N ASP A 38 -2.72 0.56 2.32
CA ASP A 38 -1.41 -0.08 2.15
C ASP A 38 -0.87 -0.60 3.48
N THR A 39 -0.24 -1.75 3.46
CA THR A 39 0.22 -2.47 4.66
C THR A 39 1.07 -1.57 5.56
N ALA A 40 2.02 -0.82 4.99
CA ALA A 40 2.90 0.04 5.78
C ALA A 40 2.13 1.20 6.44
N LEU A 41 1.15 1.80 5.74
CA LEU A 41 0.30 2.85 6.29
C LEU A 41 -0.64 2.34 7.40
N LEU A 42 -1.03 1.07 7.33
CA LEU A 42 -1.80 0.43 8.40
C LEU A 42 -0.91 0.17 9.62
N GLU A 43 0.30 -0.38 9.41
CA GLU A 43 1.29 -0.68 10.44
C GLU A 43 1.79 0.58 11.16
N SER A 44 1.88 1.72 10.46
CA SER A 44 2.26 3.01 11.04
C SER A 44 1.23 3.55 12.05
N GLY A 45 -0.02 3.08 11.97
CA GLY A 45 -1.13 3.59 12.78
C GLY A 45 -1.85 4.82 12.19
N LEU A 46 -1.36 5.40 11.09
CA LEU A 46 -1.99 6.56 10.45
C LEU A 46 -3.45 6.28 10.07
N ALA A 47 -3.70 5.15 9.39
CA ALA A 47 -5.05 4.77 8.98
C ALA A 47 -6.00 4.62 10.17
N LYS A 48 -5.50 4.09 11.30
CA LYS A 48 -6.29 3.96 12.54
C LYS A 48 -6.66 5.32 13.13
N ALA A 49 -5.73 6.26 13.15
CA ALA A 49 -5.98 7.62 13.62
C ALA A 49 -7.04 8.32 12.74
N LEU A 50 -6.93 8.18 11.42
CA LEU A 50 -7.89 8.71 10.45
C LEU A 50 -9.28 8.09 10.60
N GLN A 51 -9.36 6.75 10.76
CA GLN A 51 -10.62 6.04 11.03
C GLN A 51 -11.34 6.61 12.25
N LEU A 52 -10.63 6.75 13.37
CA LEU A 52 -11.20 7.25 14.62
C LEU A 52 -11.63 8.72 14.48
N GLY A 53 -10.80 9.55 13.85
CA GLY A 53 -11.10 10.96 13.61
C GLY A 53 -12.34 11.16 12.74
N PHE A 54 -12.42 10.42 11.63
CA PHE A 54 -13.56 10.49 10.73
C PHE A 54 -14.86 9.99 11.37
N GLY A 55 -14.80 8.85 12.06
CA GLY A 55 -15.96 8.30 12.77
C GLY A 55 -16.50 9.23 13.83
N ARG A 56 -15.62 9.87 14.63
CA ARG A 56 -15.99 10.88 15.64
C ARG A 56 -16.67 12.09 15.00
N ASP A 57 -16.14 12.57 13.87
CA ASP A 57 -16.60 13.82 13.26
C ASP A 57 -17.87 13.67 12.40
N THR A 58 -18.16 12.46 11.91
CA THR A 58 -19.25 12.20 10.97
C THR A 58 -20.26 11.15 11.42
N GLY A 59 -19.93 10.35 12.43
CA GLY A 59 -20.75 9.21 12.86
C GLY A 59 -20.67 8.00 11.92
N VAL A 60 -19.91 8.08 10.82
CA VAL A 60 -19.80 6.99 9.85
C VAL A 60 -18.79 5.96 10.32
N ALA A 61 -19.23 4.70 10.36
CA ALA A 61 -18.33 3.58 10.63
C ALA A 61 -17.38 3.32 9.44
N VAL A 62 -16.11 3.04 9.73
CA VAL A 62 -15.10 2.68 8.73
C VAL A 62 -14.52 1.32 9.05
N LYS A 63 -14.49 0.41 8.07
CA LYS A 63 -13.79 -0.88 8.16
C LYS A 63 -12.45 -0.74 7.43
N LEU A 64 -11.34 -0.87 8.17
CA LEU A 64 -10.00 -0.92 7.58
C LEU A 64 -9.73 -2.29 6.97
N ILE A 65 -9.15 -2.31 5.77
CA ILE A 65 -8.76 -3.52 5.04
C ILE A 65 -7.31 -3.31 4.59
N GLY A 66 -6.37 -3.92 5.32
CA GLY A 66 -4.94 -3.82 5.03
C GLY A 66 -4.53 -4.81 3.95
N MET A 67 -3.80 -4.34 2.94
CA MET A 67 -3.19 -5.16 1.90
C MET A 67 -2.13 -4.36 1.13
N PRO A 68 -1.22 -5.01 0.39
CA PRO A 68 -0.26 -4.29 -0.44
C PRO A 68 -0.92 -3.41 -1.50
N ALA A 69 -0.22 -2.34 -1.95
CA ALA A 69 -0.81 -1.32 -2.82
C ALA A 69 -1.37 -1.86 -4.14
N LEU A 70 -0.72 -2.82 -4.80
CA LEU A 70 -1.22 -3.33 -6.08
C LEU A 70 -2.54 -4.11 -5.91
N PRO A 71 -2.67 -5.14 -5.03
CA PRO A 71 -3.96 -5.76 -4.73
C PRO A 71 -5.01 -4.77 -4.22
N LEU A 72 -4.61 -3.74 -3.46
CA LEU A 72 -5.47 -2.67 -2.99
C LEU A 72 -6.12 -1.93 -4.15
N LEU A 73 -5.32 -1.48 -5.12
CA LEU A 73 -5.78 -0.73 -6.29
C LEU A 73 -6.65 -1.60 -7.21
N GLU A 74 -6.35 -2.89 -7.37
CA GLU A 74 -7.22 -3.84 -8.05
C GLU A 74 -8.57 -4.01 -7.35
N GLY A 75 -8.57 -4.12 -6.02
CA GLY A 75 -9.80 -4.18 -5.22
C GLY A 75 -10.63 -2.90 -5.33
N LEU A 76 -9.98 -1.74 -5.46
CA LEU A 76 -10.64 -0.46 -5.71
C LEU A 76 -11.32 -0.45 -7.09
N ASP A 77 -10.63 -0.91 -8.14
CA ASP A 77 -11.20 -1.03 -9.50
C ASP A 77 -12.40 -1.97 -9.53
N ARG A 78 -12.30 -3.14 -8.90
CA ARG A 78 -13.43 -4.10 -8.83
C ARG A 78 -14.59 -3.63 -7.94
N GLY A 79 -14.41 -2.52 -7.19
CA GLY A 79 -15.43 -2.01 -6.26
C GLY A 79 -15.58 -2.82 -4.98
N GLU A 80 -14.59 -3.61 -4.62
CA GLU A 80 -14.50 -4.33 -3.34
C GLU A 80 -14.15 -3.39 -2.17
N ILE A 81 -13.58 -2.24 -2.49
CA ILE A 81 -13.12 -1.18 -1.60
C ILE A 81 -13.82 0.11 -2.00
N ASP A 82 -14.26 0.92 -1.03
CA ASP A 82 -15.00 2.16 -1.28
C ASP A 82 -14.05 3.37 -1.43
N ALA A 83 -12.95 3.37 -0.67
CA ALA A 83 -11.87 4.34 -0.76
C ALA A 83 -10.53 3.67 -0.41
N ALA A 84 -9.42 4.24 -0.86
CA ALA A 84 -8.09 3.72 -0.64
C ALA A 84 -7.15 4.78 -0.06
N LEU A 85 -6.25 4.35 0.83
CA LEU A 85 -5.05 5.06 1.25
C LEU A 85 -3.85 4.29 0.74
N ALA A 86 -3.06 4.91 -0.14
CA ALA A 86 -1.93 4.26 -0.78
C ALA A 86 -0.72 5.19 -0.88
N ASN A 87 0.45 4.61 -1.12
CA ASN A 87 1.73 5.26 -1.27
C ASN A 87 2.52 4.70 -2.47
N ALA A 88 1.81 4.32 -3.54
CA ALA A 88 2.36 3.83 -4.80
C ALA A 88 1.98 4.77 -5.96
N PRO A 89 2.53 5.99 -6.01
CA PRO A 89 2.04 7.10 -6.83
C PRO A 89 1.95 6.80 -8.33
N GLU A 90 2.87 5.99 -8.88
CA GLU A 90 2.85 5.61 -10.30
C GLU A 90 1.66 4.69 -10.64
N ALA A 91 1.37 3.71 -9.78
CA ALA A 91 0.24 2.79 -9.97
C ALA A 91 -1.11 3.50 -9.78
N GLU A 92 -1.19 4.38 -8.77
CA GLU A 92 -2.36 5.20 -8.48
C GLU A 92 -2.69 6.16 -9.63
N ALA A 93 -1.67 6.84 -10.16
CA ALA A 93 -1.84 7.76 -11.29
C ALA A 93 -2.34 7.03 -12.55
N ARG A 94 -1.85 5.82 -12.81
CA ARG A 94 -2.35 5.00 -13.93
C ARG A 94 -3.82 4.65 -13.75
N LEU A 95 -4.24 4.26 -12.56
CA LEU A 95 -5.62 3.92 -12.27
C LEU A 95 -6.55 5.15 -12.43
N GLU A 96 -6.11 6.32 -11.99
CA GLU A 96 -6.82 7.59 -12.17
C GLU A 96 -6.95 7.97 -13.65
N GLN A 97 -5.85 7.87 -14.43
CA GLN A 97 -5.84 8.14 -15.86
C GLN A 97 -6.77 7.22 -16.67
N GLN A 98 -6.96 5.98 -16.20
CA GLN A 98 -7.90 5.03 -16.77
C GLN A 98 -9.36 5.29 -16.35
N GLY A 99 -9.61 6.30 -15.49
CA GLY A 99 -10.94 6.63 -14.98
C GLY A 99 -11.51 5.59 -14.00
N LEU A 100 -10.67 4.72 -13.44
CA LEU A 100 -11.06 3.65 -12.53
C LEU A 100 -11.02 4.07 -11.05
N ALA A 101 -10.31 5.17 -10.75
CA ALA A 101 -10.33 5.85 -9.46
C ALA A 101 -10.60 7.34 -9.65
N HIS A 102 -11.20 7.96 -8.64
CA HIS A 102 -11.56 9.38 -8.63
C HIS A 102 -11.08 10.10 -7.38
N ASP A 103 -10.99 11.41 -7.49
CA ASP A 103 -10.66 12.32 -6.38
C ASP A 103 -9.34 11.95 -5.69
N ARG A 104 -8.35 11.49 -6.46
CA ARG A 104 -7.01 11.24 -5.94
C ARG A 104 -6.42 12.56 -5.42
N ARG A 105 -6.01 12.55 -4.15
CA ARG A 105 -5.43 13.73 -3.48
C ARG A 105 -4.27 13.31 -2.59
N ALA A 106 -3.19 14.08 -2.62
CA ALA A 106 -2.14 13.99 -1.63
C ALA A 106 -2.70 14.45 -0.28
N ILE A 107 -2.46 13.67 0.77
CA ILE A 107 -2.92 13.95 2.13
C ILE A 107 -1.77 14.05 3.13
N ALA A 108 -0.67 13.39 2.83
CA ALA A 108 0.50 13.38 3.68
C ALA A 108 1.78 13.20 2.87
N THR A 109 2.88 13.69 3.44
CA THR A 109 4.23 13.34 3.01
C THR A 109 4.92 12.64 4.16
N GLY A 110 5.38 11.43 3.94
CA GLY A 110 6.22 10.62 4.82
C GLY A 110 7.60 10.42 4.22
N GLU A 111 8.27 9.36 4.64
CA GLU A 111 9.61 9.02 4.20
C GLU A 111 9.82 7.52 4.28
N PHE A 112 10.48 6.96 3.29
CA PHE A 112 11.12 5.65 3.40
C PHE A 112 12.51 5.79 4.02
N VAL A 113 12.95 4.79 4.75
CA VAL A 113 14.28 4.75 5.37
C VAL A 113 14.95 3.42 5.09
N LEU A 114 16.28 3.46 4.88
CA LEU A 114 17.07 2.23 4.83
C LEU A 114 17.45 1.84 6.25
N VAL A 115 17.04 0.65 6.64
CA VAL A 115 17.39 0.05 7.94
C VAL A 115 18.37 -1.09 7.74
N GLY A 116 19.11 -1.43 8.79
CA GLY A 116 20.06 -2.52 8.76
C GLY A 116 20.76 -2.72 10.10
N PRO A 117 21.78 -3.60 10.16
CA PRO A 117 22.54 -3.86 11.38
C PRO A 117 23.09 -2.59 12.01
N ALA A 118 22.74 -2.36 13.29
CA ALA A 118 23.18 -1.17 14.00
C ALA A 118 24.71 -1.19 14.23
N PRO A 119 25.43 -0.10 13.91
CA PRO A 119 26.82 0.03 14.31
C PRO A 119 26.95 -0.05 15.84
N ARG A 120 27.86 -0.87 16.35
CA ARG A 120 28.06 -1.04 17.80
C ARG A 120 29.55 -0.90 18.16
N GLY A 121 29.88 0.08 18.99
CA GLY A 121 31.27 0.33 19.42
C GLY A 121 32.19 0.55 18.22
N LYS A 122 33.18 -0.32 18.06
CA LYS A 122 34.12 -0.28 16.92
C LYS A 122 33.62 -1.04 15.69
N THR A 123 32.50 -1.78 15.81
CA THR A 123 31.93 -2.57 14.71
C THR A 123 31.03 -1.67 13.87
N ARG A 124 31.38 -1.51 12.60
CA ARG A 124 30.55 -0.84 11.60
C ARG A 124 29.49 -1.82 11.06
N ASP A 125 28.40 -1.28 10.49
CA ASP A 125 27.53 -2.15 9.72
C ASP A 125 28.32 -2.79 8.55
N PRO A 126 27.97 -4.03 8.12
CA PRO A 126 28.77 -4.77 7.13
C PRO A 126 28.91 -4.07 5.77
N ALA A 127 27.92 -3.28 5.36
CA ALA A 127 27.95 -2.52 4.11
C ALA A 127 28.49 -1.09 4.29
N ALA A 128 28.79 -0.67 5.51
CA ALA A 128 29.31 0.67 5.85
C ALA A 128 28.44 1.83 5.33
N VAL A 129 27.11 1.65 5.33
CA VAL A 129 26.14 2.64 4.81
C VAL A 129 25.65 3.63 5.87
N ALA A 130 25.92 3.35 7.14
CA ALA A 130 25.50 4.23 8.24
C ALA A 130 26.07 5.64 8.08
N GLY A 131 25.15 6.64 8.07
CA GLY A 131 25.50 8.05 7.92
C GLY A 131 25.60 8.54 6.48
N LEU A 132 25.39 7.69 5.47
CA LEU A 132 25.19 8.15 4.10
C LEU A 132 23.90 8.95 4.00
N ARG A 133 23.88 9.91 3.08
CA ARG A 133 22.70 10.75 2.82
C ARG A 133 22.00 10.44 1.50
N SER A 134 22.53 9.49 0.74
CA SER A 134 21.99 9.06 -0.55
C SER A 134 21.55 7.61 -0.47
N GLY A 135 20.25 7.39 -0.72
CA GLY A 135 19.69 6.05 -0.83
C GLY A 135 20.26 5.25 -1.99
N VAL A 136 20.54 5.93 -3.11
CA VAL A 136 21.18 5.32 -4.29
C VAL A 136 22.61 4.85 -3.97
N GLU A 137 23.39 5.68 -3.31
CA GLU A 137 24.74 5.33 -2.90
C GLU A 137 24.73 4.18 -1.89
N ALA A 138 23.81 4.22 -0.93
CA ALA A 138 23.65 3.18 0.07
C ALA A 138 23.33 1.81 -0.56
N LEU A 139 22.38 1.74 -1.50
CA LEU A 139 22.09 0.49 -2.21
C LEU A 139 23.29 -0.01 -3.02
N THR A 140 24.05 0.91 -3.62
CA THR A 140 25.29 0.56 -4.34
C THR A 140 26.31 -0.07 -3.40
N GLN A 141 26.49 0.48 -2.20
CA GLN A 141 27.39 -0.07 -1.19
C GLN A 141 26.89 -1.40 -0.63
N VAL A 142 25.59 -1.54 -0.33
CA VAL A 142 25.00 -2.82 0.10
C VAL A 142 25.29 -3.92 -0.92
N ARG A 143 25.06 -3.66 -2.21
CA ARG A 143 25.37 -4.61 -3.28
C ARG A 143 26.86 -4.92 -3.34
N SER A 144 27.71 -3.91 -3.29
CA SER A 144 29.17 -4.09 -3.38
C SER A 144 29.70 -4.94 -2.22
N ALA A 145 29.24 -4.67 -1.00
CA ALA A 145 29.60 -5.44 0.19
C ALA A 145 29.09 -6.89 0.10
N ALA A 146 27.87 -7.11 -0.39
CA ALA A 146 27.29 -8.43 -0.57
C ALA A 146 28.07 -9.30 -1.56
N LEU A 147 28.59 -8.67 -2.62
CA LEU A 147 29.42 -9.37 -3.63
C LEU A 147 30.85 -9.60 -3.13
N ALA A 148 31.41 -8.65 -2.39
CA ALA A 148 32.77 -8.77 -1.84
C ALA A 148 32.87 -9.79 -0.69
N MET A 149 31.80 -9.94 0.10
CA MET A 149 31.75 -10.82 1.27
C MET A 149 30.47 -11.66 1.24
N PRO A 150 30.40 -12.70 0.42
CA PRO A 150 29.20 -13.54 0.30
C PRO A 150 28.76 -14.11 1.65
N GLY A 151 27.47 -13.97 1.94
CA GLY A 151 26.87 -14.42 3.20
C GLY A 151 26.93 -13.44 4.37
N SER A 152 27.69 -12.34 4.27
CA SER A 152 27.78 -11.32 5.33
C SER A 152 26.73 -10.22 5.23
N VAL A 153 26.16 -10.02 4.06
CA VAL A 153 25.16 -8.98 3.76
C VAL A 153 23.94 -9.62 3.11
N THR A 154 22.77 -9.35 3.67
CA THR A 154 21.49 -9.72 3.08
C THR A 154 20.63 -8.46 2.95
N PHE A 155 20.01 -8.27 1.79
CA PHE A 155 18.95 -7.29 1.58
C PHE A 155 17.61 -8.02 1.48
N LEU A 156 16.65 -7.62 2.29
CA LEU A 156 15.32 -8.20 2.31
C LEU A 156 14.33 -7.26 1.63
N SER A 157 13.81 -7.69 0.49
CA SER A 157 12.76 -6.99 -0.26
C SER A 157 11.39 -7.34 0.29
N ALA A 158 10.46 -6.39 0.29
CA ALA A 158 9.05 -6.66 0.57
C ALA A 158 8.45 -7.63 -0.46
N ALA A 159 8.80 -7.48 -1.73
CA ALA A 159 8.41 -8.34 -2.87
C ALA A 159 6.89 -8.65 -2.96
N ASP A 160 6.03 -7.76 -2.46
CA ASP A 160 4.59 -7.99 -2.26
C ASP A 160 3.69 -7.05 -3.08
N GLY A 161 4.28 -6.08 -3.80
CA GLY A 161 3.54 -5.06 -4.54
C GLY A 161 3.00 -3.92 -3.67
N SER A 162 3.49 -3.78 -2.43
CA SER A 162 3.24 -2.61 -1.57
C SER A 162 3.90 -1.34 -2.10
N GLY A 163 3.53 -0.19 -1.52
CA GLY A 163 4.21 1.08 -1.78
C GLY A 163 5.70 1.02 -1.40
N THR A 164 6.04 0.32 -0.32
CA THR A 164 7.42 0.06 0.09
C THR A 164 8.20 -0.71 -0.99
N HIS A 165 7.60 -1.77 -1.56
CA HIS A 165 8.22 -2.51 -2.66
C HIS A 165 8.35 -1.65 -3.92
N ALA A 166 7.35 -0.85 -4.25
CA ALA A 166 7.42 0.07 -5.39
C ALA A 166 8.55 1.10 -5.24
N ALA A 167 8.71 1.69 -4.05
CA ALA A 167 9.79 2.62 -3.73
C ALA A 167 11.16 1.95 -3.81
N GLU A 168 11.30 0.74 -3.25
CA GLU A 168 12.52 -0.06 -3.34
C GLU A 168 12.93 -0.30 -4.80
N GLN A 169 12.00 -0.77 -5.64
CA GLN A 169 12.27 -1.01 -7.05
C GLN A 169 12.63 0.27 -7.81
N ALA A 170 12.00 1.39 -7.48
CA ALA A 170 12.35 2.69 -8.04
C ALA A 170 13.79 3.08 -7.67
N LEU A 171 14.20 2.86 -6.43
CA LEU A 171 15.55 3.17 -5.96
C LEU A 171 16.61 2.30 -6.64
N TRP A 172 16.36 0.98 -6.83
CA TRP A 172 17.24 0.09 -7.60
C TRP A 172 17.37 0.54 -9.06
N ARG A 173 16.27 0.97 -9.70
CA ARG A 173 16.31 1.54 -11.06
C ARG A 173 17.14 2.82 -11.14
N LEU A 174 16.99 3.73 -10.16
CA LEU A 174 17.80 4.95 -10.08
C LEU A 174 19.29 4.64 -9.91
N ALA A 175 19.63 3.64 -9.12
CA ALA A 175 20.99 3.14 -8.96
C ALA A 175 21.53 2.44 -10.23
N LYS A 176 20.68 2.15 -11.21
CA LYS A 176 20.99 1.33 -12.40
C LYS A 176 21.55 -0.04 -12.04
N LEU A 177 21.03 -0.63 -10.98
CA LEU A 177 21.46 -1.92 -10.44
C LEU A 177 20.30 -2.93 -10.51
N GLY A 178 20.64 -4.18 -10.83
CA GLY A 178 19.75 -5.33 -10.74
C GLY A 178 20.14 -6.19 -9.53
N PRO A 179 19.39 -6.18 -8.43
CA PRO A 179 19.71 -7.06 -7.31
C PRO A 179 19.41 -8.51 -7.67
N THR A 180 20.25 -9.44 -7.19
CA THR A 180 20.14 -10.87 -7.51
C THR A 180 20.40 -11.73 -6.26
N ALA A 181 19.83 -12.95 -6.25
CA ALA A 181 20.18 -13.95 -5.23
C ALA A 181 21.70 -14.26 -5.26
N PRO A 182 22.26 -14.75 -4.14
CA PRO A 182 21.58 -15.15 -2.89
C PRO A 182 21.43 -14.03 -1.86
N TRP A 183 22.09 -12.89 -2.02
CA TRP A 183 22.11 -11.80 -1.03
C TRP A 183 20.81 -10.96 -1.04
N TYR A 184 20.12 -10.89 -2.17
CA TYR A 184 18.82 -10.26 -2.30
C TYR A 184 17.73 -11.32 -2.15
N GLN A 185 16.91 -11.19 -1.12
CA GLN A 185 15.91 -12.16 -0.73
C GLN A 185 14.53 -11.50 -0.62
N ASN A 186 13.50 -12.27 -0.89
CA ASN A 186 12.13 -11.83 -0.72
C ASN A 186 11.63 -12.14 0.69
N ALA A 187 10.91 -11.20 1.30
CA ALA A 187 10.21 -11.43 2.55
C ALA A 187 9.13 -12.50 2.37
N LYS A 188 8.88 -13.25 3.42
CA LYS A 188 7.82 -14.25 3.44
C LYS A 188 6.46 -13.56 3.60
N PRO A 189 5.44 -13.94 2.81
CA PRO A 189 4.09 -13.40 2.97
C PRO A 189 3.53 -13.59 4.37
N GLY A 190 2.65 -12.68 4.80
CA GLY A 190 1.92 -12.78 6.06
C GLY A 190 2.70 -12.40 7.33
N SER A 191 3.93 -11.91 7.19
CA SER A 191 4.73 -11.41 8.31
C SER A 191 5.30 -10.03 7.99
N SER A 192 5.41 -9.15 9.00
CA SER A 192 5.98 -7.82 8.82
C SER A 192 7.41 -7.91 8.28
N LEU A 193 7.71 -7.09 7.25
CA LEU A 193 9.04 -6.93 6.68
C LEU A 193 10.06 -6.55 7.76
N ILE A 194 9.71 -5.63 8.64
CA ILE A 194 10.56 -5.14 9.72
C ILE A 194 10.91 -6.27 10.70
N ALA A 195 9.93 -7.12 11.05
CA ALA A 195 10.17 -8.25 11.94
C ALA A 195 11.10 -9.29 11.30
N GLN A 196 10.94 -9.58 10.02
CA GLN A 196 11.80 -10.50 9.28
C GLN A 196 13.21 -9.94 9.12
N ALA A 197 13.35 -8.66 8.74
CA ALA A 197 14.65 -8.01 8.63
C ALA A 197 15.40 -8.03 9.95
N ARG A 198 14.71 -7.79 11.08
CA ARG A 198 15.27 -7.93 12.45
C ARG A 198 15.79 -9.32 12.74
N ALA A 199 14.98 -10.34 12.44
CA ALA A 199 15.34 -11.73 12.71
C ALA A 199 16.57 -12.18 11.93
N GLN A 200 16.78 -11.62 10.73
CA GLN A 200 17.87 -11.98 9.84
C GLN A 200 19.10 -11.04 9.94
N GLY A 201 18.98 -9.91 10.65
CA GLY A 201 20.00 -8.86 10.61
C GLY A 201 20.16 -8.28 9.20
N ALA A 202 19.08 -8.23 8.42
CA ALA A 202 19.10 -7.84 7.02
C ALA A 202 18.92 -6.32 6.84
N TYR A 203 19.44 -5.80 5.72
CA TYR A 203 19.08 -4.48 5.22
C TYR A 203 17.68 -4.54 4.58
N ALA A 204 16.90 -3.50 4.74
CA ALA A 204 15.61 -3.36 4.10
C ALA A 204 15.23 -1.89 3.93
N LEU A 205 14.49 -1.57 2.87
CA LEU A 205 13.78 -0.29 2.78
C LEU A 205 12.45 -0.45 3.51
N VAL A 206 12.13 0.47 4.41
CA VAL A 206 10.88 0.43 5.18
C VAL A 206 10.26 1.82 5.27
N GLU A 207 8.96 1.88 5.49
CA GLU A 207 8.27 3.14 5.75
C GLU A 207 8.55 3.60 7.19
N ARG A 208 8.85 4.90 7.37
CA ARG A 208 9.28 5.47 8.66
C ARG A 208 8.23 5.32 9.77
N GLY A 209 6.95 5.50 9.46
CA GLY A 209 5.90 5.39 10.45
C GLY A 209 5.72 3.95 10.95
N ALA A 210 5.76 2.98 10.04
CA ALA A 210 5.75 1.56 10.40
C ALA A 210 6.99 1.19 11.23
N TRP A 211 8.16 1.71 10.86
CA TRP A 211 9.38 1.55 11.66
C TRP A 211 9.24 2.13 13.06
N ALA A 212 8.73 3.35 13.18
CA ALA A 212 8.55 4.01 14.47
C ALA A 212 7.55 3.29 15.38
N ALA A 213 6.50 2.70 14.79
CA ALA A 213 5.48 1.96 15.52
C ALA A 213 5.97 0.60 16.05
N GLN A 214 6.84 -0.08 15.30
CA GLN A 214 7.32 -1.42 15.65
C GLN A 214 8.61 -1.45 16.47
N GLY A 215 9.35 -0.33 16.51
CA GLY A 215 10.67 -0.24 17.12
C GLY A 215 11.75 -1.00 16.33
N GLY A 216 13.00 -0.67 16.51
CA GLY A 216 14.07 -1.07 15.61
C GLY A 216 15.09 -2.10 16.13
N ASN A 217 15.32 -2.19 17.44
CA ASN A 217 16.41 -3.02 17.97
C ASN A 217 16.30 -4.51 17.54
N PRO A 218 17.36 -5.17 17.03
CA PRO A 218 18.76 -4.73 16.95
C PRO A 218 19.16 -3.95 15.68
N LEU A 219 18.23 -3.67 14.77
CA LEU A 219 18.51 -2.83 13.60
C LEU A 219 18.44 -1.34 13.95
N ALA A 220 18.97 -0.50 13.07
CA ALA A 220 18.89 0.96 13.15
C ALA A 220 18.51 1.55 11.79
N VAL A 221 18.01 2.79 11.80
CA VAL A 221 17.96 3.62 10.59
C VAL A 221 19.39 4.01 10.23
N LEU A 222 19.80 3.68 9.02
CA LEU A 222 21.15 3.91 8.52
C LEU A 222 21.20 5.07 7.52
N VAL A 223 20.13 5.22 6.71
CA VAL A 223 19.99 6.29 5.72
C VAL A 223 18.59 6.86 5.78
N GLU A 224 18.51 8.17 5.84
CA GLU A 224 17.29 8.97 5.93
C GLU A 224 17.52 10.37 5.36
N GLY A 225 16.44 11.12 5.09
CA GLY A 225 16.48 12.52 4.67
C GLY A 225 16.86 12.73 3.21
N ASP A 226 16.99 11.68 2.40
CA ASP A 226 17.19 11.81 0.96
C ASP A 226 15.86 12.15 0.27
N PRO A 227 15.79 13.21 -0.56
CA PRO A 227 14.58 13.54 -1.31
C PRO A 227 14.01 12.40 -2.16
N VAL A 228 14.85 11.48 -2.65
CA VAL A 228 14.38 10.30 -3.40
C VAL A 228 13.67 9.25 -2.53
N LEU A 229 13.82 9.35 -1.21
CA LEU A 229 13.13 8.52 -0.23
C LEU A 229 11.81 9.15 0.26
N ALA A 230 11.44 10.33 -0.26
CA ALA A 230 10.19 10.97 0.11
C ALA A 230 9.00 10.09 -0.29
N GLU A 231 8.08 9.94 0.63
CA GLU A 231 6.85 9.17 0.45
C GLU A 231 5.67 10.12 0.25
N ALA A 232 4.90 9.94 -0.82
CA ALA A 232 3.64 10.62 -1.01
C ALA A 232 2.48 9.67 -0.68
N VAL A 233 1.65 10.07 0.27
CA VAL A 233 0.44 9.32 0.65
C VAL A 233 -0.77 9.96 0.02
N HIS A 234 -1.54 9.16 -0.71
CA HIS A 234 -2.75 9.63 -1.38
C HIS A 234 -3.98 8.92 -0.85
N VAL A 235 -5.10 9.66 -0.89
CA VAL A 235 -6.45 9.12 -0.79
C VAL A 235 -7.10 9.15 -2.16
N MET A 236 -7.91 8.14 -2.46
CA MET A 236 -8.75 8.10 -3.66
C MET A 236 -10.01 7.27 -3.38
N ARG A 237 -11.05 7.43 -4.21
CA ARG A 237 -12.27 6.63 -4.11
C ARG A 237 -12.50 5.80 -5.37
N ALA A 238 -13.23 4.69 -5.22
CA ALA A 238 -13.61 3.84 -6.32
C ALA A 238 -14.58 4.54 -7.29
N PHE A 239 -14.41 4.28 -8.59
CA PHE A 239 -15.40 4.68 -9.60
C PHE A 239 -16.69 3.87 -9.48
N ARG A 240 -16.57 2.54 -9.38
CA ARG A 240 -17.69 1.60 -9.49
C ARG A 240 -18.59 1.53 -8.26
N VAL A 241 -18.10 1.98 -7.11
CA VAL A 241 -18.83 1.83 -5.84
C VAL A 241 -19.44 3.17 -5.43
N ASN A 242 -20.74 3.12 -5.18
CA ASN A 242 -21.50 4.30 -4.81
C ASN A 242 -21.75 4.35 -3.30
N HIS A 243 -20.69 4.15 -2.47
CA HIS A 243 -20.81 4.38 -1.04
C HIS A 243 -20.71 5.87 -0.77
N PRO A 244 -21.75 6.53 -0.24
CA PRO A 244 -21.78 7.99 -0.11
C PRO A 244 -20.66 8.51 0.82
N ALA A 245 -20.22 7.72 1.78
CA ALA A 245 -19.12 8.08 2.68
C ALA A 245 -17.76 8.20 1.96
N GLY A 246 -17.53 7.56 0.81
CA GLY A 246 -16.26 7.67 0.09
C GLY A 246 -15.93 9.10 -0.29
N LYS A 247 -16.89 9.84 -0.86
CA LYS A 247 -16.72 11.26 -1.21
C LYS A 247 -16.57 12.14 0.03
N ILE A 248 -17.36 11.85 1.09
CA ILE A 248 -17.29 12.58 2.36
C ILE A 248 -15.91 12.37 3.01
N PHE A 249 -15.38 11.14 2.98
CA PHE A 249 -14.08 10.82 3.53
C PHE A 249 -12.94 11.56 2.81
N VAL A 250 -12.94 11.55 1.47
CA VAL A 250 -11.92 12.28 0.69
C VAL A 250 -11.98 13.78 0.98
N ALA A 251 -13.18 14.36 1.07
CA ALA A 251 -13.32 15.79 1.40
C ALA A 251 -12.88 16.09 2.84
N TRP A 252 -13.23 15.22 3.80
CA TRP A 252 -12.85 15.38 5.21
C TRP A 252 -11.35 15.28 5.42
N ILE A 253 -10.68 14.26 4.81
CA ILE A 253 -9.26 14.03 5.02
C ILE A 253 -8.40 15.15 4.42
N ALA A 254 -8.79 15.69 3.26
CA ALA A 254 -8.14 16.83 2.62
C ALA A 254 -8.49 18.17 3.30
N GLY A 255 -9.49 18.20 4.17
CA GLY A 255 -9.92 19.38 4.91
C GLY A 255 -9.15 19.60 6.22
N PRO A 256 -9.46 20.70 6.94
CA PRO A 256 -8.72 21.09 8.17
C PRO A 256 -8.74 20.03 9.28
N LYS A 257 -9.81 19.26 9.40
CA LYS A 257 -9.95 18.22 10.43
C LYS A 257 -9.04 17.03 10.15
N GLY A 258 -9.05 16.51 8.91
CA GLY A 258 -8.18 15.41 8.51
C GLY A 258 -6.71 15.80 8.54
N ARG A 259 -6.36 16.99 8.04
CA ARG A 259 -4.98 17.52 8.11
C ARG A 259 -4.45 17.59 9.54
N ARG A 260 -5.28 17.96 10.52
CA ARG A 260 -4.88 17.96 11.95
C ARG A 260 -4.59 16.54 12.45
N VAL A 261 -5.36 15.54 12.02
CA VAL A 261 -5.09 14.15 12.39
C VAL A 261 -3.76 13.68 11.81
N VAL A 262 -3.50 13.99 10.52
CA VAL A 262 -2.20 13.68 9.88
C VAL A 262 -1.05 14.39 10.59
N ALA A 263 -1.17 15.69 10.84
CA ALA A 263 -0.12 16.49 11.49
C ALA A 263 0.19 16.06 12.94
N ALA A 264 -0.78 15.45 13.62
CA ALA A 264 -0.57 14.87 14.95
C ALA A 264 0.24 13.57 14.92
N HIS A 265 0.38 12.93 13.75
CA HIS A 265 1.15 11.71 13.57
C HIS A 265 2.60 12.04 13.20
N ARG A 266 3.54 11.76 14.13
CA ARG A 266 4.94 12.25 14.05
C ARG A 266 5.71 11.85 12.79
N ALA A 267 5.32 10.76 12.12
CA ALA A 267 6.01 10.26 10.94
C ALA A 267 5.59 10.97 9.64
N TYR A 268 4.54 11.79 9.68
CA TYR A 268 3.99 12.42 8.48
C TYR A 268 3.83 13.92 8.65
N ARG A 269 3.91 14.62 7.52
CA ARG A 269 3.51 16.02 7.35
C ARG A 269 2.24 16.07 6.53
N ALA A 270 1.26 16.84 6.93
CA ALA A 270 0.05 17.05 6.15
C ALA A 270 0.39 17.80 4.85
N ALA A 271 -0.22 17.34 3.74
CA ALA A 271 -0.08 17.96 2.43
C ALA A 271 -0.91 19.26 2.32
#